data_055868e7091d8827c34b3865162d13c4
#
_entry.id   055868e7091d8827c34b3865162d13c4
#
_cell.length_a   1.000
_cell.length_b   1.000
_cell.length_c   1.000
_cell.angle_alpha   90.00
_cell.angle_beta   90.00
_cell.angle_gamma   90.00
#
_symmetry.space_group_name_H-M   'P 1'
#
loop_
_entity.id
_entity.type
_entity.pdbx_description
1 polymer ?
#
loop_
_entity_poly.entity_id
_entity_poly.type
_entity_poly.pdbx_seq_one_letter_code
_entity_poly.pdbx_strand_id
1 'polypeptide(L)'
;MKRRTASGQHTLGREYFTSEEVFRAERERIFSRSWLLAGHVSQLARPGSYFLFELDRESVIVLRGHPREAQGAEAARAPGEAEGQPGQEEAGEIRAFHNHCRHRGSRLCQERSGTLGPAIQCPYHAWTYGLDGALRAAPNMKEVAGFDRADHPLHRVALESWQGFLFVNLAAEPEPFARSLPALLGKFGPWRLPDLAPVHRTEYEVDANWKLFFHNYSECYHCPTVHPHLNKLTPFRNTENDLDEGPVLGGPMWMTDPEGSMTLHGGRCAPPLPGLSAEERGRVYYYTLFPSAFLSLHPDYVLVHRLQPLAIDRTRIACEWLFHPEAIAAPGFDPRPAIDFWDLTNRQDWELCANAFKGIVSAAWQPGPYSELESQLAAFDRQYLAALAPQAPAAQAPGVQAPAAPAALRRA
;
A
#
# COMPACT_ATOMS: atom_id res chain seq x y z
N MET A 1 6.75 29.36 -4.22
CA MET A 1 7.02 29.76 -5.63
C MET A 1 6.35 28.72 -6.50
N LYS A 2 5.20 29.03 -7.14
CA LYS A 2 4.46 28.09 -7.97
C LYS A 2 5.33 27.68 -9.16
N ARG A 3 5.80 26.43 -9.21
CA ARG A 3 6.41 25.89 -10.45
C ARG A 3 5.27 25.72 -11.47
N ARG A 4 5.37 26.45 -12.56
CA ARG A 4 4.50 26.28 -13.72
C ARG A 4 4.87 24.97 -14.41
N THR A 5 3.87 24.17 -14.80
CA THR A 5 4.09 23.09 -15.78
C THR A 5 4.77 23.68 -17.00
N ALA A 6 5.84 23.04 -17.47
CA ALA A 6 6.45 23.46 -18.72
C ALA A 6 5.38 23.33 -19.82
N SER A 7 5.14 24.40 -20.58
CA SER A 7 4.24 24.37 -21.74
C SER A 7 4.70 23.23 -22.67
N GLY A 8 3.82 22.23 -22.91
CA GLY A 8 4.10 21.12 -23.82
C GLY A 8 4.10 19.72 -23.20
N GLN A 9 3.83 19.55 -21.90
CA GLN A 9 3.62 18.22 -21.32
C GLN A 9 2.24 17.66 -21.73
N HIS A 10 2.23 16.38 -22.13
CA HIS A 10 1.04 15.65 -22.57
C HIS A 10 0.86 14.41 -21.71
N THR A 11 -0.35 13.86 -21.71
CA THR A 11 -0.65 12.55 -21.11
C THR A 11 0.25 11.47 -21.71
N LEU A 12 0.41 10.36 -20.98
CA LEU A 12 1.12 9.18 -21.48
C LEU A 12 0.51 8.66 -22.78
N GLY A 13 1.29 8.03 -23.64
CA GLY A 13 0.82 7.36 -24.85
C GLY A 13 -0.15 6.22 -24.55
N ARG A 14 -1.00 5.87 -25.53
CA ARG A 14 -2.01 4.82 -25.39
C ARG A 14 -1.43 3.48 -24.93
N GLU A 15 -0.24 3.14 -25.41
CA GLU A 15 0.48 1.89 -25.07
C GLU A 15 0.67 1.70 -23.55
N TYR A 16 0.85 2.77 -22.80
CA TYR A 16 0.97 2.72 -21.35
C TYR A 16 -0.32 2.30 -20.63
N PHE A 17 -1.46 2.42 -21.29
CA PHE A 17 -2.76 2.05 -20.73
C PHE A 17 -3.31 0.75 -21.29
N THR A 18 -2.85 0.30 -22.48
CA THR A 18 -3.49 -0.79 -23.21
C THR A 18 -2.55 -1.94 -23.62
N SER A 19 -1.23 -1.82 -23.43
CA SER A 19 -0.28 -2.86 -23.79
C SER A 19 -0.06 -3.86 -22.67
N GLU A 20 -0.36 -5.14 -22.89
CA GLU A 20 -0.06 -6.22 -21.96
C GLU A 20 1.44 -6.38 -21.66
N GLU A 21 2.30 -6.00 -22.62
CA GLU A 21 3.74 -5.99 -22.43
C GLU A 21 4.16 -4.92 -21.41
N VAL A 22 3.60 -3.71 -21.54
CA VAL A 22 3.83 -2.64 -20.57
C VAL A 22 3.31 -3.05 -19.20
N PHE A 23 2.10 -3.62 -19.12
CA PHE A 23 1.53 -4.07 -17.84
C PHE A 23 2.38 -5.16 -17.19
N ARG A 24 2.94 -6.10 -17.97
CA ARG A 24 3.89 -7.08 -17.45
C ARG A 24 5.15 -6.40 -16.89
N ALA A 25 5.71 -5.43 -17.62
CA ALA A 25 6.85 -4.66 -17.15
C ALA A 25 6.55 -3.85 -15.87
N GLU A 26 5.34 -3.29 -15.74
CA GLU A 26 4.88 -2.64 -14.49
C GLU A 26 4.89 -3.61 -13.30
N ARG A 27 4.38 -4.81 -13.47
CA ARG A 27 4.40 -5.84 -12.42
C ARG A 27 5.83 -6.19 -11.99
N GLU A 28 6.73 -6.35 -12.94
CA GLU A 28 8.11 -6.76 -12.70
C GLU A 28 9.01 -5.64 -12.16
N ARG A 29 8.78 -4.39 -12.59
CA ARG A 29 9.70 -3.28 -12.34
C ARG A 29 9.18 -2.27 -11.32
N ILE A 30 7.86 -2.17 -11.20
CA ILE A 30 7.19 -1.25 -10.28
C ILE A 30 6.66 -2.01 -9.08
N PHE A 31 5.62 -2.82 -9.26
CA PHE A 31 4.90 -3.41 -8.13
C PHE A 31 5.72 -4.43 -7.33
N SER A 32 6.57 -5.23 -7.98
CA SER A 32 7.42 -6.19 -7.26
C SER A 32 8.64 -5.55 -6.57
N ARG A 33 8.90 -4.25 -6.81
CA ARG A 33 10.09 -3.56 -6.30
C ARG A 33 9.80 -2.32 -5.46
N SER A 34 8.54 -1.90 -5.40
CA SER A 34 8.13 -0.76 -4.60
C SER A 34 7.64 -1.19 -3.22
N TRP A 35 7.69 -0.27 -2.27
CA TRP A 35 7.02 -0.41 -0.99
C TRP A 35 5.52 -0.19 -1.18
N LEU A 36 4.74 -1.24 -0.95
CA LEU A 36 3.30 -1.27 -1.18
C LEU A 36 2.57 -1.24 0.15
N LEU A 37 1.59 -0.38 0.28
CA LEU A 37 0.75 -0.31 1.48
C LEU A 37 -0.08 -1.59 1.59
N ALA A 38 0.23 -2.42 2.59
CA ALA A 38 -0.43 -3.71 2.83
C ALA A 38 -1.62 -3.60 3.78
N GLY A 39 -1.51 -2.80 4.84
CA GLY A 39 -2.55 -2.69 5.85
C GLY A 39 -2.17 -1.75 6.99
N HIS A 40 -2.88 -1.88 8.12
CA HIS A 40 -2.64 -1.11 9.33
C HIS A 40 -2.42 -2.04 10.54
N VAL A 41 -1.59 -1.62 11.51
CA VAL A 41 -1.23 -2.41 12.71
C VAL A 41 -2.43 -2.83 13.55
N SER A 42 -3.52 -2.05 13.53
CA SER A 42 -4.76 -2.38 14.25
C SER A 42 -5.42 -3.68 13.76
N GLN A 43 -5.15 -4.11 12.51
CA GLN A 43 -5.62 -5.39 11.98
C GLN A 43 -4.91 -6.59 12.64
N LEU A 44 -3.77 -6.32 13.28
CA LEU A 44 -2.91 -7.30 13.96
C LEU A 44 -2.89 -7.04 15.48
N ALA A 45 -4.02 -6.71 16.09
CA ALA A 45 -4.11 -6.26 17.49
C ALA A 45 -3.69 -7.34 18.51
N ARG A 46 -3.75 -8.63 18.16
CA ARG A 46 -3.47 -9.75 19.06
C ARG A 46 -2.35 -10.64 18.50
N PRO A 47 -1.55 -11.29 19.35
CA PRO A 47 -0.64 -12.34 18.93
C PRO A 47 -1.37 -13.40 18.10
N GLY A 48 -0.74 -13.86 17.03
CA GLY A 48 -1.32 -14.80 16.07
C GLY A 48 -2.26 -14.17 15.04
N SER A 49 -2.72 -12.92 15.19
CA SER A 49 -3.51 -12.25 14.15
C SER A 49 -2.73 -12.17 12.85
N TYR A 50 -3.41 -12.37 11.74
CA TYR A 50 -2.85 -12.21 10.40
C TYR A 50 -3.86 -11.65 9.41
N PHE A 51 -3.34 -11.08 8.32
CA PHE A 51 -4.08 -10.84 7.10
C PHE A 51 -3.24 -11.21 5.87
N LEU A 52 -3.90 -11.45 4.74
CA LEU A 52 -3.24 -11.69 3.46
C LEU A 52 -3.14 -10.39 2.66
N PHE A 53 -1.95 -10.11 2.19
CA PHE A 53 -1.71 -9.14 1.14
C PHE A 53 -1.58 -9.89 -0.19
N GLU A 54 -2.44 -9.55 -1.14
CA GLU A 54 -2.51 -10.20 -2.45
C GLU A 54 -2.09 -9.19 -3.53
N LEU A 55 -1.21 -9.60 -4.43
CA LEU A 55 -0.79 -8.80 -5.58
C LEU A 55 -0.47 -9.72 -6.75
N ASP A 56 -1.23 -9.65 -7.85
CA ASP A 56 -1.13 -10.53 -9.00
C ASP A 56 -1.16 -12.03 -8.56
N ARG A 57 -0.05 -12.74 -8.71
CA ARG A 57 0.10 -14.14 -8.29
C ARG A 57 0.69 -14.30 -6.90
N GLU A 58 1.19 -13.22 -6.32
CA GLU A 58 1.81 -13.24 -5.01
C GLU A 58 0.77 -13.14 -3.90
N SER A 59 0.96 -13.95 -2.89
CA SER A 59 0.20 -13.93 -1.64
C SER A 59 1.18 -13.87 -0.48
N VAL A 60 1.00 -12.91 0.40
CA VAL A 60 1.87 -12.66 1.55
C VAL A 60 1.04 -12.74 2.83
N ILE A 61 1.49 -13.54 3.78
CA ILE A 61 0.95 -13.56 5.14
C ILE A 61 1.64 -12.45 5.92
N VAL A 62 0.90 -11.42 6.34
CA VAL A 62 1.38 -10.43 7.32
C VAL A 62 0.77 -10.82 8.66
N LEU A 63 1.61 -11.12 9.65
CA LEU A 63 1.17 -11.67 10.93
C LEU A 63 1.87 -11.01 12.12
N ARG A 64 1.23 -11.04 13.29
CA ARG A 64 1.86 -10.73 14.57
C ARG A 64 2.27 -12.03 15.27
N GLY A 65 3.56 -12.14 15.58
CA GLY A 65 4.11 -13.24 16.39
C GLY A 65 3.59 -13.22 17.83
N HIS A 66 3.86 -14.28 18.56
CA HIS A 66 3.70 -14.26 20.03
C HIS A 66 4.83 -13.46 20.67
N PRO A 67 4.59 -12.84 21.83
CA PRO A 67 5.66 -12.28 22.63
C PRO A 67 6.76 -13.33 22.84
N ARG A 68 8.02 -12.93 22.80
CA ARG A 68 9.08 -13.83 23.24
C ARG A 68 8.83 -14.13 24.72
N GLU A 69 8.49 -15.36 25.06
CA GLU A 69 8.67 -15.82 26.42
C GLU A 69 10.13 -15.55 26.77
N ALA A 70 10.38 -14.93 27.93
CA ALA A 70 11.72 -14.66 28.43
C ALA A 70 12.43 -15.98 28.71
N GLN A 71 12.82 -16.71 27.69
CA GLN A 71 13.70 -17.85 27.75
C GLN A 71 15.10 -17.34 27.38
N GLY A 72 15.96 -17.33 28.40
CA GLY A 72 17.36 -16.95 28.29
C GLY A 72 18.03 -17.57 27.07
N ALA A 73 18.41 -16.72 26.14
CA ALA A 73 19.53 -16.91 25.25
C ALA A 73 19.85 -15.55 24.62
N GLU A 74 21.05 -15.06 24.87
CA GLU A 74 21.78 -14.15 24.01
C GLU A 74 21.90 -14.79 22.61
N ALA A 75 20.88 -14.60 21.78
CA ALA A 75 21.00 -14.86 20.35
C ALA A 75 21.32 -13.51 19.69
N ALA A 76 22.55 -13.41 19.18
CA ALA A 76 23.11 -12.25 18.50
C ALA A 76 22.12 -11.62 17.52
N ARG A 77 21.76 -10.34 17.75
CA ARG A 77 21.13 -9.47 16.77
C ARG A 77 22.07 -9.33 15.57
N ALA A 78 21.55 -9.46 14.38
CA ALA A 78 22.30 -9.10 13.19
C ALA A 78 22.59 -7.58 13.22
N PRO A 79 23.79 -7.10 12.85
CA PRO A 79 24.11 -5.69 12.86
C PRO A 79 23.28 -4.96 11.78
N GLY A 80 22.40 -4.03 12.19
CA GLY A 80 21.60 -3.19 11.31
C GLY A 80 20.08 -3.19 11.55
N GLU A 81 19.55 -3.95 12.51
CA GLU A 81 18.14 -3.88 12.89
C GLU A 81 17.87 -2.60 13.70
N ALA A 82 16.94 -1.76 13.20
CA ALA A 82 16.46 -0.56 13.87
C ALA A 82 15.85 -0.91 15.24
N GLU A 83 16.05 -0.03 16.24
CA GLU A 83 15.43 -0.18 17.56
C GLU A 83 13.90 -0.22 17.42
N GLY A 84 13.29 -1.34 17.83
CA GLY A 84 11.84 -1.48 17.86
C GLY A 84 11.23 -0.46 18.83
N GLN A 85 10.08 0.12 18.44
CA GLN A 85 9.36 1.07 19.29
C GLN A 85 9.01 0.43 20.64
N PRO A 86 9.12 1.19 21.78
CA PRO A 86 8.75 0.69 23.10
C PRO A 86 7.29 0.21 23.12
N GLY A 87 7.06 -1.04 23.58
CA GLY A 87 5.73 -1.68 23.60
C GLY A 87 5.51 -2.76 22.55
N GLN A 88 6.33 -2.86 21.51
CA GLN A 88 6.23 -3.95 20.51
C GLN A 88 6.74 -5.29 21.02
N GLU A 89 7.65 -5.30 22.00
CA GLU A 89 8.18 -6.54 22.58
C GLU A 89 7.12 -7.33 23.35
N GLU A 90 6.21 -6.65 24.06
CA GLU A 90 5.09 -7.29 24.76
C GLU A 90 4.00 -7.80 23.82
N ALA A 91 3.80 -7.14 22.68
CA ALA A 91 2.75 -7.49 21.72
C ALA A 91 3.19 -8.54 20.68
N GLY A 92 4.47 -8.87 20.59
CA GLY A 92 5.04 -9.72 19.54
C GLY A 92 5.35 -8.96 18.23
N GLU A 93 6.44 -9.36 17.58
CA GLU A 93 6.94 -8.75 16.34
C GLU A 93 6.01 -9.02 15.16
N ILE A 94 5.81 -8.02 14.29
CA ILE A 94 5.07 -8.20 13.03
C ILE A 94 6.05 -8.67 11.96
N ARG A 95 5.64 -9.68 11.20
CA ARG A 95 6.45 -10.31 10.13
C ARG A 95 5.62 -10.53 8.89
N ALA A 96 6.32 -10.65 7.75
CA ALA A 96 5.69 -10.99 6.49
C ALA A 96 6.41 -12.19 5.84
N PHE A 97 5.63 -13.11 5.28
CA PHE A 97 6.12 -14.30 4.58
C PHE A 97 5.31 -14.57 3.33
N HIS A 98 5.95 -15.10 2.28
CA HIS A 98 5.21 -15.66 1.16
C HIS A 98 4.28 -16.78 1.64
N ASN A 99 3.03 -16.76 1.20
CA ASN A 99 1.97 -17.69 1.63
C ASN A 99 2.05 -19.03 0.90
N HIS A 100 3.20 -19.70 0.94
CA HIS A 100 3.34 -21.03 0.37
C HIS A 100 4.28 -21.94 1.16
N CYS A 101 3.93 -23.21 1.22
CA CYS A 101 4.71 -24.24 1.88
C CYS A 101 5.99 -24.55 1.09
N ARG A 102 7.15 -24.65 1.78
CA ARG A 102 8.45 -24.96 1.19
C ARG A 102 8.56 -26.39 0.66
N HIS A 103 7.58 -27.26 0.95
CA HIS A 103 7.57 -28.63 0.44
C HIS A 103 7.12 -28.69 -1.03
N ARG A 104 5.88 -28.32 -1.32
CA ARG A 104 5.27 -28.43 -2.67
C ARG A 104 4.36 -27.24 -3.01
N GLY A 105 4.61 -26.08 -2.44
CA GLY A 105 3.97 -24.83 -2.82
C GLY A 105 2.50 -24.64 -2.39
N SER A 106 1.92 -25.56 -1.59
CA SER A 106 0.54 -25.37 -1.09
C SER A 106 0.40 -24.06 -0.33
N ARG A 107 -0.66 -23.30 -0.57
CA ARG A 107 -1.01 -22.15 0.27
C ARG A 107 -1.20 -22.58 1.72
N LEU A 108 -0.67 -21.78 2.65
CA LEU A 108 -0.71 -22.05 4.08
C LEU A 108 -1.97 -21.44 4.72
N CYS A 109 -2.25 -20.17 4.45
CA CYS A 109 -3.45 -19.47 4.87
C CYS A 109 -4.36 -19.24 3.65
N GLN A 110 -5.65 -19.56 3.78
CA GLN A 110 -6.63 -19.44 2.69
C GLN A 110 -7.59 -18.28 2.92
N GLU A 111 -7.90 -17.99 4.18
CA GLU A 111 -8.79 -16.89 4.56
C GLU A 111 -8.04 -15.55 4.50
N ARG A 112 -8.74 -14.50 4.09
CA ARG A 112 -8.18 -13.15 3.96
C ARG A 112 -7.55 -12.61 5.26
N SER A 113 -8.07 -13.03 6.41
CA SER A 113 -7.56 -12.68 7.74
C SER A 113 -8.04 -13.68 8.77
N GLY A 114 -7.37 -13.71 9.92
CA GLY A 114 -7.76 -14.62 10.99
C GLY A 114 -6.78 -14.59 12.15
N THR A 115 -6.85 -15.64 12.98
CA THR A 115 -5.92 -15.83 14.10
C THR A 115 -5.30 -17.21 13.99
N LEU A 116 -3.98 -17.26 13.97
CA LEU A 116 -3.17 -18.47 13.98
C LEU A 116 -2.95 -18.91 15.44
N GLY A 117 -2.84 -20.22 15.65
CA GLY A 117 -2.30 -20.77 16.87
C GLY A 117 -0.77 -20.52 16.99
N PRO A 118 -0.05 -21.31 17.80
CA PRO A 118 1.39 -21.13 18.00
C PRO A 118 2.22 -21.45 16.74
N ALA A 119 1.59 -22.00 15.69
CA ALA A 119 2.25 -22.43 14.46
C ALA A 119 1.31 -22.38 13.26
N ILE A 120 1.89 -22.36 12.06
CA ILE A 120 1.21 -22.45 10.76
C ILE A 120 1.39 -23.86 10.24
N GLN A 121 0.33 -24.66 10.15
CA GLN A 121 0.39 -26.00 9.60
C GLN A 121 -0.09 -26.03 8.15
N CYS A 122 0.74 -26.61 7.27
CA CYS A 122 0.38 -26.82 5.87
C CYS A 122 -0.76 -27.83 5.77
N PRO A 123 -1.86 -27.51 5.08
CA PRO A 123 -3.01 -28.41 4.97
C PRO A 123 -2.74 -29.66 4.11
N TYR A 124 -1.62 -29.69 3.37
CA TYR A 124 -1.31 -30.78 2.45
C TYR A 124 -0.60 -31.97 3.13
N HIS A 125 0.56 -31.72 3.78
CA HIS A 125 1.37 -32.79 4.38
C HIS A 125 1.80 -32.44 5.82
N ALA A 126 1.07 -31.53 6.48
CA ALA A 126 1.31 -31.14 7.87
C ALA A 126 2.73 -30.61 8.18
N TRP A 127 3.45 -30.07 7.16
CA TRP A 127 4.64 -29.28 7.46
C TRP A 127 4.25 -28.10 8.31
N THR A 128 4.93 -27.93 9.44
CA THR A 128 4.52 -26.97 10.48
C THR A 128 5.62 -25.95 10.70
N TYR A 129 5.26 -24.66 10.56
CA TYR A 129 6.15 -23.51 10.71
C TYR A 129 5.80 -22.74 11.98
N GLY A 130 6.80 -22.25 12.70
CA GLY A 130 6.58 -21.25 13.74
C GLY A 130 6.14 -19.91 13.15
N LEU A 131 5.60 -19.01 13.98
CA LEU A 131 5.25 -17.65 13.54
C LEU A 131 6.50 -16.78 13.24
N ASP A 132 7.69 -17.29 13.51
CA ASP A 132 8.98 -16.76 13.09
C ASP A 132 9.40 -17.25 11.68
N GLY A 133 8.60 -18.13 11.07
CA GLY A 133 8.83 -18.73 9.77
C GLY A 133 9.71 -19.99 9.78
N ALA A 134 10.32 -20.36 10.91
CA ALA A 134 11.17 -21.56 10.98
C ALA A 134 10.36 -22.87 10.84
N LEU A 135 10.85 -23.84 10.07
CA LEU A 135 10.21 -25.15 9.95
C LEU A 135 10.40 -25.96 11.25
N ARG A 136 9.32 -26.19 11.98
CA ARG A 136 9.30 -26.88 13.27
C ARG A 136 9.11 -28.38 13.13
N ALA A 137 8.24 -28.82 12.20
CA ALA A 137 7.97 -30.22 11.94
C ALA A 137 7.79 -30.51 10.45
N ALA A 138 8.33 -31.63 10.00
CA ALA A 138 8.21 -32.15 8.63
C ALA A 138 7.99 -33.67 8.70
N PRO A 139 6.73 -34.13 8.75
CA PRO A 139 6.43 -35.56 8.82
C PRO A 139 7.06 -36.34 7.67
N ASN A 140 7.55 -37.57 7.97
CA ASN A 140 8.17 -38.51 7.03
C ASN A 140 9.46 -38.02 6.34
N MET A 141 10.08 -36.91 6.83
CA MET A 141 11.33 -36.41 6.25
C MET A 141 12.59 -36.89 6.98
N LYS A 142 12.44 -37.61 8.11
CA LYS A 142 13.57 -38.04 8.96
C LYS A 142 14.58 -38.91 8.22
N GLU A 143 14.09 -39.78 7.33
CA GLU A 143 14.93 -40.74 6.59
C GLU A 143 15.41 -40.18 5.22
N VAL A 144 15.10 -38.91 4.91
CA VAL A 144 15.51 -38.32 3.61
C VAL A 144 16.93 -37.79 3.75
N ALA A 145 17.84 -38.38 2.98
CA ALA A 145 19.26 -38.01 3.02
C ALA A 145 19.45 -36.53 2.62
N GLY A 146 20.21 -35.79 3.42
CA GLY A 146 20.50 -34.37 3.19
C GLY A 146 19.36 -33.41 3.52
N PHE A 147 18.25 -33.87 4.11
CA PHE A 147 17.19 -33.00 4.56
C PHE A 147 17.54 -32.38 5.91
N ASP A 148 17.62 -31.05 5.94
CA ASP A 148 17.65 -30.26 7.19
C ASP A 148 16.47 -29.28 7.22
N ARG A 149 15.76 -29.24 8.34
CA ARG A 149 14.66 -28.28 8.57
C ARG A 149 15.15 -26.82 8.54
N ALA A 150 16.39 -26.58 8.95
CA ALA A 150 16.99 -25.25 8.93
C ALA A 150 17.07 -24.64 7.52
N ASP A 151 17.13 -25.47 6.48
CA ASP A 151 17.21 -25.04 5.08
C ASP A 151 15.83 -24.72 4.47
N HIS A 152 14.75 -24.93 5.23
CA HIS A 152 13.37 -24.83 4.72
C HIS A 152 12.48 -23.87 5.54
N PRO A 153 12.98 -22.71 6.00
CA PRO A 153 12.10 -21.69 6.60
C PRO A 153 11.17 -21.11 5.53
N LEU A 154 10.09 -20.46 5.95
CA LEU A 154 9.27 -19.66 5.04
C LEU A 154 10.10 -18.51 4.44
N HIS A 155 9.86 -18.20 3.17
CA HIS A 155 10.50 -17.06 2.53
C HIS A 155 9.96 -15.77 3.12
N ARG A 156 10.86 -14.98 3.69
CA ARG A 156 10.52 -13.65 4.25
C ARG A 156 10.19 -12.68 3.13
N VAL A 157 9.26 -11.78 3.42
CA VAL A 157 8.97 -10.59 2.62
C VAL A 157 9.41 -9.38 3.45
N ALA A 158 10.05 -8.41 2.82
CA ALA A 158 10.44 -7.19 3.48
C ALA A 158 9.20 -6.44 3.97
N LEU A 159 9.22 -6.00 5.23
CA LEU A 159 8.13 -5.33 5.91
C LEU A 159 8.67 -4.12 6.66
N GLU A 160 8.00 -2.98 6.50
CA GLU A 160 8.26 -1.77 7.26
C GLU A 160 6.96 -1.23 7.85
N SER A 161 7.07 -0.64 9.04
CA SER A 161 5.96 0.04 9.69
C SER A 161 6.23 1.53 9.73
N TRP A 162 5.34 2.31 9.09
CA TRP A 162 5.37 3.75 9.14
C TRP A 162 4.04 4.29 9.66
N GLN A 163 4.08 4.99 10.78
CA GLN A 163 2.90 5.64 11.37
C GLN A 163 1.69 4.68 11.50
N GLY A 164 1.93 3.43 11.91
CA GLY A 164 0.89 2.41 12.02
C GLY A 164 0.51 1.72 10.71
N PHE A 165 0.88 2.26 9.56
CA PHE A 165 0.70 1.59 8.27
C PHE A 165 1.83 0.60 8.01
N LEU A 166 1.45 -0.56 7.49
CA LEU A 166 2.36 -1.66 7.16
C LEU A 166 2.62 -1.67 5.65
N PHE A 167 3.90 -1.60 5.28
CA PHE A 167 4.34 -1.66 3.89
C PHE A 167 5.13 -2.94 3.66
N VAL A 168 4.89 -3.58 2.52
CA VAL A 168 5.65 -4.74 2.07
C VAL A 168 6.39 -4.43 0.78
N ASN A 169 7.53 -5.11 0.57
CA ASN A 169 8.27 -5.05 -0.68
C ASN A 169 8.69 -6.47 -1.09
N LEU A 170 8.34 -6.86 -2.33
CA LEU A 170 8.55 -8.22 -2.83
C LEU A 170 9.95 -8.45 -3.42
N ALA A 171 10.78 -7.40 -3.53
CA ALA A 171 12.16 -7.54 -4.00
C ALA A 171 12.98 -8.35 -2.99
N ALA A 172 13.92 -9.16 -3.48
CA ALA A 172 14.84 -9.90 -2.61
C ALA A 172 15.74 -8.98 -1.78
N GLU A 173 16.15 -7.84 -2.37
CA GLU A 173 16.95 -6.79 -1.74
C GLU A 173 16.28 -5.44 -2.05
N PRO A 174 15.25 -5.02 -1.29
CA PRO A 174 14.59 -3.76 -1.54
C PRO A 174 15.45 -2.58 -1.14
N GLU A 175 15.30 -1.46 -1.84
CA GLU A 175 15.83 -0.20 -1.36
C GLU A 175 15.19 0.13 0.01
N PRO A 176 15.98 0.63 1.00
CA PRO A 176 15.44 0.99 2.31
C PRO A 176 14.23 1.92 2.21
N PHE A 177 13.19 1.68 3.01
CA PHE A 177 11.93 2.45 3.03
C PHE A 177 12.18 3.96 3.14
N ALA A 178 13.09 4.36 4.03
CA ALA A 178 13.44 5.76 4.25
C ALA A 178 14.04 6.45 3.02
N ARG A 179 14.67 5.71 2.11
CA ARG A 179 15.18 6.24 0.84
C ARG A 179 14.11 6.24 -0.25
N SER A 180 13.29 5.21 -0.27
CA SER A 180 12.23 5.07 -1.27
C SER A 180 11.10 6.08 -1.06
N LEU A 181 10.76 6.40 0.19
CA LEU A 181 9.63 7.26 0.57
C LEU A 181 10.05 8.36 1.59
N PRO A 182 11.10 9.15 1.32
CA PRO A 182 11.64 10.11 2.28
C PRO A 182 10.65 11.19 2.69
N ALA A 183 9.72 11.56 1.79
CA ALA A 183 8.72 12.59 2.05
C ALA A 183 7.67 12.19 3.12
N LEU A 184 7.56 10.90 3.45
CA LEU A 184 6.69 10.45 4.54
C LEU A 184 7.30 10.71 5.91
N LEU A 185 8.63 10.78 6.00
CA LEU A 185 9.32 10.85 7.28
C LEU A 185 9.10 12.22 7.95
N GLY A 186 8.57 12.20 9.19
CA GLY A 186 8.38 13.39 10.00
C GLY A 186 7.21 14.30 9.62
N LYS A 187 6.52 14.06 8.48
CA LYS A 187 5.50 14.97 7.95
C LYS A 187 4.14 14.86 8.64
N PHE A 188 3.70 13.65 8.96
CA PHE A 188 2.30 13.38 9.35
C PHE A 188 2.10 13.15 10.85
N GLY A 189 3.08 13.53 11.68
CA GLY A 189 3.03 13.39 13.14
C GLY A 189 1.77 13.97 13.80
N PRO A 190 1.29 15.18 13.41
CA PRO A 190 0.09 15.79 14.00
C PRO A 190 -1.18 14.95 13.91
N TRP A 191 -1.34 14.11 12.87
CA TRP A 191 -2.53 13.25 12.71
C TRP A 191 -2.51 12.00 13.59
N ARG A 192 -1.38 11.71 14.28
CA ARG A 192 -1.27 10.55 15.17
C ARG A 192 -1.80 9.26 14.54
N LEU A 193 -1.42 9.01 13.29
CA LEU A 193 -1.92 7.90 12.48
C LEU A 193 -1.83 6.52 13.18
N PRO A 194 -0.78 6.21 14.00
CA PRO A 194 -0.69 4.94 14.71
C PRO A 194 -1.83 4.68 15.71
N ASP A 195 -2.45 5.75 16.21
CA ASP A 195 -3.50 5.65 17.23
C ASP A 195 -4.88 5.39 16.61
N LEU A 196 -5.01 5.58 15.29
CA LEU A 196 -6.29 5.45 14.60
C LEU A 196 -6.70 3.99 14.40
N ALA A 197 -8.01 3.77 14.36
CA ALA A 197 -8.59 2.45 14.06
C ALA A 197 -9.54 2.53 12.87
N PRO A 198 -9.52 1.54 11.96
CA PRO A 198 -10.46 1.46 10.86
C PRO A 198 -11.86 1.12 11.39
N VAL A 199 -12.87 1.90 10.98
CA VAL A 199 -14.29 1.69 11.35
C VAL A 199 -15.13 1.20 10.19
N HIS A 200 -14.68 1.45 8.97
CA HIS A 200 -15.39 1.03 7.76
C HIS A 200 -14.41 0.74 6.63
N ARG A 201 -14.80 -0.19 5.76
CA ARG A 201 -14.08 -0.52 4.53
C ARG A 201 -15.07 -0.80 3.41
N THR A 202 -14.83 -0.17 2.26
CA THR A 202 -15.53 -0.45 1.00
C THR A 202 -14.53 -0.91 -0.05
N GLU A 203 -14.89 -1.87 -0.88
CA GLU A 203 -14.10 -2.29 -2.02
C GLU A 203 -14.86 -2.00 -3.33
N TYR A 204 -14.14 -1.51 -4.33
CA TYR A 204 -14.63 -1.28 -5.69
C TYR A 204 -13.76 -2.08 -6.66
N GLU A 205 -14.39 -2.67 -7.68
CA GLU A 205 -13.69 -3.14 -8.88
C GLU A 205 -14.15 -2.29 -10.07
N VAL A 206 -13.21 -1.71 -10.78
CA VAL A 206 -13.47 -0.74 -11.83
C VAL A 206 -12.73 -1.15 -13.10
N ASP A 207 -13.45 -1.14 -14.22
CA ASP A 207 -12.89 -1.45 -15.54
C ASP A 207 -12.08 -0.27 -16.09
N ALA A 208 -10.92 -0.05 -15.49
CA ALA A 208 -9.97 0.99 -15.87
C ALA A 208 -8.53 0.61 -15.49
N ASN A 209 -7.57 1.17 -16.23
CA ASN A 209 -6.16 1.04 -15.91
C ASN A 209 -5.81 1.80 -14.62
N TRP A 210 -4.97 1.23 -13.77
CA TRP A 210 -4.63 1.75 -12.46
C TRP A 210 -4.07 3.18 -12.46
N LYS A 211 -3.37 3.59 -13.50
CA LYS A 211 -2.81 4.95 -13.61
C LYS A 211 -3.87 6.04 -13.70
N LEU A 212 -5.04 5.72 -14.24
CA LEU A 212 -6.14 6.69 -14.35
C LEU A 212 -6.67 7.14 -12.99
N PHE A 213 -6.60 6.27 -11.97
CA PHE A 213 -6.98 6.64 -10.61
C PHE A 213 -5.96 7.60 -9.98
N PHE A 214 -4.67 7.43 -10.26
CA PHE A 214 -3.65 8.40 -9.86
C PHE A 214 -3.84 9.75 -10.56
N HIS A 215 -4.13 9.73 -11.85
CA HIS A 215 -4.42 10.95 -12.61
C HIS A 215 -5.66 11.66 -12.05
N ASN A 216 -6.76 10.95 -11.86
CA ASN A 216 -8.00 11.51 -11.34
C ASN A 216 -7.84 12.09 -9.94
N TYR A 217 -7.21 11.34 -9.01
CA TYR A 217 -7.02 11.78 -7.61
C TYR A 217 -6.03 12.95 -7.47
N SER A 218 -5.10 13.13 -8.40
CA SER A 218 -4.02 14.12 -8.28
C SER A 218 -4.40 15.52 -8.74
N GLU A 219 -5.65 15.76 -9.15
CA GLU A 219 -6.12 17.08 -9.58
C GLU A 219 -7.58 17.29 -9.17
N CYS A 220 -8.03 18.54 -9.18
CA CYS A 220 -9.42 18.89 -8.92
C CYS A 220 -9.99 19.80 -10.03
N TYR A 221 -9.42 19.74 -11.24
CA TYR A 221 -9.90 20.48 -12.39
C TYR A 221 -11.29 20.01 -12.83
N HIS A 222 -11.59 18.71 -12.65
CA HIS A 222 -12.92 18.12 -12.90
C HIS A 222 -13.93 18.39 -11.78
N CYS A 223 -13.48 18.72 -10.54
CA CYS A 223 -14.34 18.80 -9.38
C CYS A 223 -15.56 19.74 -9.52
N PRO A 224 -15.45 20.93 -10.11
CA PRO A 224 -16.62 21.81 -10.26
C PRO A 224 -17.77 21.20 -11.06
N THR A 225 -17.44 20.31 -12.02
CA THR A 225 -18.40 19.69 -12.92
C THR A 225 -18.96 18.39 -12.35
N VAL A 226 -18.11 17.58 -11.72
CA VAL A 226 -18.43 16.20 -11.30
C VAL A 226 -18.83 16.15 -9.84
N HIS A 227 -18.18 16.93 -8.98
CA HIS A 227 -18.34 16.92 -7.53
C HIS A 227 -18.79 18.30 -6.99
N PRO A 228 -19.96 18.81 -7.34
CA PRO A 228 -20.39 20.14 -6.91
C PRO A 228 -20.47 20.25 -5.39
N HIS A 229 -20.74 19.15 -4.68
CA HIS A 229 -20.75 19.12 -3.21
C HIS A 229 -19.34 19.22 -2.64
N LEU A 230 -18.39 18.41 -3.10
CA LEU A 230 -16.99 18.49 -2.70
C LEU A 230 -16.42 19.89 -2.99
N ASN A 231 -16.65 20.41 -4.21
CA ASN A 231 -16.17 21.72 -4.61
C ASN A 231 -16.77 22.88 -3.78
N LYS A 232 -17.95 22.70 -3.17
CA LYS A 232 -18.54 23.66 -2.25
C LYS A 232 -17.79 23.67 -0.91
N LEU A 233 -17.36 22.51 -0.42
CA LEU A 233 -16.63 22.38 0.85
C LEU A 233 -15.17 22.79 0.70
N THR A 234 -14.52 22.38 -0.38
CA THR A 234 -13.13 22.71 -0.74
C THR A 234 -13.08 23.19 -2.18
N PRO A 235 -13.20 24.51 -2.45
CA PRO A 235 -13.12 25.04 -3.83
C PRO A 235 -11.82 24.63 -4.52
N PHE A 236 -11.91 24.09 -5.71
CA PHE A 236 -10.80 23.45 -6.45
C PHE A 236 -9.56 24.34 -6.67
N ARG A 237 -9.71 25.67 -6.55
CA ARG A 237 -8.60 26.63 -6.64
C ARG A 237 -7.93 26.93 -5.30
N ASN A 238 -8.54 26.48 -4.18
CA ASN A 238 -8.00 26.66 -2.85
C ASN A 238 -7.04 25.49 -2.50
N THR A 239 -6.04 25.31 -3.31
CA THR A 239 -5.08 24.21 -3.16
C THR A 239 -3.64 24.69 -3.32
N GLU A 240 -2.75 24.01 -2.63
CA GLU A 240 -1.31 24.13 -2.79
C GLU A 240 -0.70 22.74 -2.76
N ASN A 241 0.25 22.46 -3.69
CA ASN A 241 1.01 21.23 -3.65
C ASN A 241 2.31 21.52 -2.91
N ASP A 242 2.53 20.84 -1.78
CA ASP A 242 3.76 20.93 -1.00
C ASP A 242 4.73 19.77 -1.29
N LEU A 243 4.24 18.71 -1.96
CA LEU A 243 5.03 17.63 -2.54
C LEU A 243 4.71 17.54 -4.05
N ASP A 244 5.63 17.98 -4.88
CA ASP A 244 5.44 18.12 -6.34
C ASP A 244 6.43 17.30 -7.18
N GLU A 245 7.27 16.49 -6.54
CA GLU A 245 8.22 15.57 -7.17
C GLU A 245 8.40 14.28 -6.35
N GLY A 246 8.74 13.17 -7.04
CA GLY A 246 9.03 11.88 -6.41
C GLY A 246 7.80 11.00 -6.21
N PRO A 247 7.91 9.98 -5.35
CA PRO A 247 6.89 8.94 -5.20
C PRO A 247 5.70 9.36 -4.31
N VAL A 248 5.78 10.49 -3.62
CA VAL A 248 4.69 11.03 -2.82
C VAL A 248 4.37 12.42 -3.34
N LEU A 249 3.15 12.61 -3.82
CA LEU A 249 2.71 13.85 -4.44
C LEU A 249 1.43 14.33 -3.78
N GLY A 250 1.24 15.67 -3.67
CA GLY A 250 0.01 16.24 -3.17
C GLY A 250 0.21 17.46 -2.28
N GLY A 251 -0.80 17.77 -1.47
CA GLY A 251 -0.76 18.91 -0.58
C GLY A 251 -2.12 19.26 0.05
N PRO A 252 -2.18 20.39 0.76
CA PRO A 252 -3.39 20.88 1.40
C PRO A 252 -4.37 21.54 0.43
N MET A 253 -5.65 21.44 0.81
CA MET A 253 -6.75 22.28 0.30
C MET A 253 -7.44 22.97 1.48
N TRP A 254 -7.76 24.24 1.32
CA TRP A 254 -8.47 25.02 2.36
C TRP A 254 -9.96 24.78 2.26
N MET A 255 -10.57 24.44 3.39
CA MET A 255 -12.01 24.34 3.49
C MET A 255 -12.68 25.73 3.50
N THR A 256 -13.90 25.80 2.97
CA THR A 256 -14.73 27.01 3.01
C THR A 256 -15.11 27.33 4.46
N ASP A 257 -15.42 26.33 5.26
CA ASP A 257 -15.63 26.42 6.71
C ASP A 257 -14.45 25.75 7.44
N PRO A 258 -13.61 26.52 8.16
CA PRO A 258 -12.48 25.99 8.93
C PRO A 258 -12.89 25.06 10.08
N GLU A 259 -14.15 25.13 10.54
CA GLU A 259 -14.69 24.23 11.57
C GLU A 259 -15.43 23.03 10.97
N GLY A 260 -15.47 22.92 9.65
CA GLY A 260 -16.12 21.84 8.91
C GLY A 260 -15.30 20.57 8.80
N SER A 261 -15.80 19.65 7.97
CA SER A 261 -15.13 18.43 7.49
C SER A 261 -15.74 17.95 6.17
N MET A 262 -15.10 16.95 5.56
CA MET A 262 -15.57 16.34 4.30
C MET A 262 -16.63 15.29 4.60
N THR A 263 -17.87 15.75 4.80
CA THR A 263 -19.05 14.94 5.12
C THR A 263 -20.26 15.43 4.32
N LEU A 264 -21.34 14.65 4.29
CA LEU A 264 -22.57 15.02 3.56
C LEU A 264 -23.17 16.37 4.01
N HIS A 265 -23.02 16.73 5.28
CA HIS A 265 -23.54 17.99 5.83
C HIS A 265 -22.47 19.07 6.02
N GLY A 266 -21.19 18.77 5.69
CA GLY A 266 -20.06 19.69 5.83
C GLY A 266 -19.53 19.88 7.25
N GLY A 267 -20.20 19.33 8.27
CA GLY A 267 -19.76 19.36 9.67
C GLY A 267 -18.91 18.13 10.02
N ARG A 268 -18.20 18.18 11.14
CA ARG A 268 -17.42 17.04 11.65
C ARG A 268 -18.33 15.95 12.17
N CYS A 269 -17.92 14.69 12.02
CA CYS A 269 -18.57 13.51 12.62
C CYS A 269 -17.81 12.96 13.84
N ALA A 270 -16.66 13.55 14.17
CA ALA A 270 -15.87 13.29 15.38
C ALA A 270 -15.18 14.56 15.85
N PRO A 271 -14.69 14.62 17.11
CA PRO A 271 -13.79 15.70 17.54
C PRO A 271 -12.54 15.76 16.66
N PRO A 272 -11.95 16.95 16.47
CA PRO A 272 -10.68 17.06 15.75
C PRO A 272 -9.59 16.18 16.36
N LEU A 273 -8.74 15.61 15.52
CA LEU A 273 -7.61 14.80 15.95
C LEU A 273 -6.69 15.63 16.89
N PRO A 274 -6.27 15.06 18.04
CA PRO A 274 -5.68 15.82 19.15
C PRO A 274 -4.39 16.59 18.82
N GLY A 275 -3.63 16.14 17.79
CA GLY A 275 -2.34 16.73 17.42
C GLY A 275 -2.42 17.94 16.50
N LEU A 276 -3.61 18.26 15.94
CA LEU A 276 -3.75 19.27 14.90
C LEU A 276 -3.78 20.69 15.44
N SER A 277 -2.99 21.58 14.83
CA SER A 277 -3.07 23.02 15.01
C SER A 277 -4.37 23.60 14.48
N ALA A 278 -4.69 24.85 14.84
CA ALA A 278 -5.86 25.55 14.31
C ALA A 278 -5.82 25.69 12.78
N GLU A 279 -4.64 25.87 12.21
CA GLU A 279 -4.43 25.96 10.76
C GLU A 279 -4.71 24.63 10.08
N GLU A 280 -4.19 23.51 10.61
CA GLU A 280 -4.39 22.18 10.07
C GLU A 280 -5.85 21.72 10.14
N ARG A 281 -6.61 22.16 11.17
CA ARG A 281 -8.05 21.88 11.30
C ARG A 281 -8.91 22.53 10.23
N GLY A 282 -8.44 23.63 9.63
CA GLY A 282 -9.13 24.34 8.54
C GLY A 282 -8.80 23.79 7.15
N ARG A 283 -8.07 22.69 7.07
CA ARG A 283 -7.57 22.13 5.82
C ARG A 283 -7.87 20.64 5.71
N VAL A 284 -7.89 20.16 4.49
CA VAL A 284 -7.79 18.74 4.14
C VAL A 284 -6.53 18.53 3.32
N TYR A 285 -5.95 17.34 3.38
CA TYR A 285 -4.70 17.06 2.70
C TYR A 285 -4.86 15.79 1.88
N TYR A 286 -4.42 15.83 0.63
CA TYR A 286 -4.51 14.71 -0.30
C TYR A 286 -3.13 14.37 -0.83
N TYR A 287 -2.70 13.12 -0.61
CA TYR A 287 -1.42 12.62 -1.08
C TYR A 287 -1.58 11.30 -1.83
N THR A 288 -0.90 11.20 -2.96
CA THR A 288 -0.67 9.90 -3.61
C THR A 288 0.64 9.31 -3.13
N LEU A 289 0.64 8.02 -2.87
CA LEU A 289 1.80 7.21 -2.51
C LEU A 289 2.01 6.18 -3.63
N PHE A 290 2.95 6.50 -4.53
CA PHE A 290 3.27 5.64 -5.66
C PHE A 290 3.80 4.28 -5.20
N PRO A 291 3.34 3.16 -5.78
CA PRO A 291 2.39 3.05 -6.89
C PRO A 291 0.99 2.59 -6.44
N SER A 292 0.67 2.53 -5.15
CA SER A 292 -0.47 1.71 -4.72
C SER A 292 -1.42 2.34 -3.71
N ALA A 293 -1.24 3.60 -3.30
CA ALA A 293 -2.10 4.15 -2.25
C ALA A 293 -2.36 5.65 -2.40
N PHE A 294 -3.49 6.08 -1.80
CA PHE A 294 -3.80 7.49 -1.54
C PHE A 294 -4.07 7.67 -0.05
N LEU A 295 -3.69 8.81 0.47
CA LEU A 295 -3.88 9.21 1.86
C LEU A 295 -4.58 10.56 1.90
N SER A 296 -5.80 10.57 2.43
CA SER A 296 -6.60 11.78 2.63
C SER A 296 -6.71 12.07 4.12
N LEU A 297 -6.18 13.21 4.54
CA LEU A 297 -6.11 13.60 5.94
C LEU A 297 -7.14 14.71 6.20
N HIS A 298 -8.11 14.43 7.06
CA HIS A 298 -9.18 15.34 7.46
C HIS A 298 -8.98 15.78 8.92
N PRO A 299 -9.68 16.81 9.39
CA PRO A 299 -9.54 17.25 10.76
C PRO A 299 -9.93 16.20 11.81
N ASP A 300 -10.87 15.33 11.49
CA ASP A 300 -11.54 14.42 12.42
C ASP A 300 -11.41 12.92 12.05
N TYR A 301 -10.87 12.61 10.87
CA TYR A 301 -10.62 11.24 10.42
C TYR A 301 -9.55 11.18 9.32
N VAL A 302 -9.13 9.98 8.99
CA VAL A 302 -8.22 9.70 7.87
C VAL A 302 -8.87 8.68 6.94
N LEU A 303 -8.72 8.92 5.63
CA LEU A 303 -9.19 8.04 4.59
C LEU A 303 -7.99 7.49 3.81
N VAL A 304 -7.96 6.19 3.60
CA VAL A 304 -6.88 5.51 2.87
C VAL A 304 -7.47 4.72 1.72
N HIS A 305 -6.95 4.93 0.52
CA HIS A 305 -7.24 4.08 -0.62
C HIS A 305 -6.03 3.20 -0.92
N ARG A 306 -6.27 1.93 -1.15
CA ARG A 306 -5.27 0.97 -1.65
C ARG A 306 -5.70 0.46 -3.01
N LEU A 307 -4.82 0.62 -3.99
CA LEU A 307 -5.04 0.23 -5.37
C LEU A 307 -4.33 -1.09 -5.65
N GLN A 308 -5.05 -2.00 -6.26
CA GLN A 308 -4.55 -3.29 -6.72
C GLN A 308 -4.92 -3.48 -8.20
N PRO A 309 -3.97 -3.32 -9.12
CA PRO A 309 -4.20 -3.68 -10.52
C PRO A 309 -4.47 -5.19 -10.63
N LEU A 310 -5.63 -5.56 -11.16
CA LEU A 310 -6.03 -6.95 -11.39
C LEU A 310 -5.69 -7.39 -12.82
N ALA A 311 -5.84 -6.48 -13.75
CA ALA A 311 -5.50 -6.61 -15.15
C ALA A 311 -5.13 -5.23 -15.71
N ILE A 312 -4.70 -5.18 -16.96
CA ILE A 312 -4.37 -3.91 -17.62
C ILE A 312 -5.55 -2.94 -17.67
N ASP A 313 -6.76 -3.48 -17.70
CA ASP A 313 -8.04 -2.79 -17.86
C ASP A 313 -8.93 -2.89 -16.61
N ARG A 314 -8.42 -3.41 -15.48
CA ARG A 314 -9.21 -3.59 -14.27
C ARG A 314 -8.39 -3.37 -13.01
N THR A 315 -8.92 -2.54 -12.14
CA THR A 315 -8.29 -2.19 -10.86
C THR A 315 -9.29 -2.38 -9.71
N ARG A 316 -8.82 -2.99 -8.62
CA ARG A 316 -9.53 -3.01 -7.34
C ARG A 316 -9.04 -1.87 -6.47
N ILE A 317 -9.97 -1.19 -5.81
CA ILE A 317 -9.67 -0.12 -4.85
C ILE A 317 -10.34 -0.49 -3.53
N ALA A 318 -9.53 -0.58 -2.47
CA ALA A 318 -10.04 -0.70 -1.10
C ALA A 318 -9.93 0.66 -0.42
N CYS A 319 -11.04 1.14 0.11
CA CYS A 319 -11.15 2.42 0.80
C CYS A 319 -11.45 2.17 2.27
N GLU A 320 -10.65 2.73 3.19
CA GLU A 320 -10.74 2.51 4.63
C GLU A 320 -10.83 3.86 5.36
N TRP A 321 -11.80 4.00 6.29
CA TRP A 321 -11.98 5.17 7.15
C TRP A 321 -11.46 4.87 8.54
N LEU A 322 -10.51 5.67 9.00
CA LEU A 322 -9.86 5.53 10.29
C LEU A 322 -10.24 6.70 11.19
N PHE A 323 -10.64 6.40 12.42
CA PHE A 323 -10.99 7.38 13.44
C PHE A 323 -10.20 7.15 14.72
N HIS A 324 -10.16 8.16 15.57
CA HIS A 324 -9.53 8.03 16.89
C HIS A 324 -10.40 7.14 17.80
N PRO A 325 -9.82 6.20 18.57
CA PRO A 325 -10.58 5.28 19.42
C PRO A 325 -11.51 5.95 20.42
N GLU A 326 -11.13 7.10 20.98
CA GLU A 326 -11.99 7.88 21.88
C GLU A 326 -13.25 8.39 21.18
N ALA A 327 -13.15 8.80 19.92
CA ALA A 327 -14.30 9.18 19.13
C ALA A 327 -15.22 7.99 18.84
N ILE A 328 -14.62 6.83 18.50
CA ILE A 328 -15.37 5.58 18.26
C ILE A 328 -16.14 5.14 19.50
N ALA A 329 -15.55 5.30 20.69
CA ALA A 329 -16.16 4.92 21.96
C ALA A 329 -17.19 5.95 22.49
N ALA A 330 -17.26 7.14 21.89
CA ALA A 330 -18.14 8.21 22.35
C ALA A 330 -19.61 7.89 22.08
N PRO A 331 -20.53 8.19 23.03
CA PRO A 331 -21.96 8.05 22.77
C PRO A 331 -22.42 8.85 21.56
N GLY A 332 -23.16 8.23 20.65
CA GLY A 332 -23.70 8.88 19.47
C GLY A 332 -22.71 9.05 18.32
N PHE A 333 -21.53 8.44 18.38
CA PHE A 333 -20.61 8.41 17.25
C PHE A 333 -21.27 7.80 16.00
N ASP A 334 -21.24 8.56 14.91
CA ASP A 334 -21.79 8.13 13.61
C ASP A 334 -20.83 8.53 12.48
N PRO A 335 -20.07 7.60 11.90
CA PRO A 335 -19.16 7.85 10.79
C PRO A 335 -19.85 7.95 9.43
N ARG A 336 -21.16 7.60 9.31
CA ARG A 336 -21.88 7.53 8.03
C ARG A 336 -21.81 8.81 7.22
N PRO A 337 -21.91 10.03 7.78
CA PRO A 337 -21.79 11.25 6.97
C PRO A 337 -20.47 11.38 6.20
N ALA A 338 -19.36 10.89 6.76
CA ALA A 338 -18.05 10.83 6.09
C ALA A 338 -17.99 9.67 5.09
N ILE A 339 -18.53 8.50 5.46
CA ILE A 339 -18.55 7.32 4.59
C ILE A 339 -19.37 7.59 3.34
N ASP A 340 -20.61 8.06 3.50
CA ASP A 340 -21.53 8.30 2.38
C ASP A 340 -21.05 9.41 1.46
N PHE A 341 -20.40 10.45 2.02
CA PHE A 341 -19.79 11.52 1.23
C PHE A 341 -18.71 10.98 0.29
N TRP A 342 -17.79 10.17 0.83
CA TRP A 342 -16.69 9.63 0.04
C TRP A 342 -17.11 8.46 -0.85
N ASP A 343 -18.10 7.65 -0.45
CA ASP A 343 -18.64 6.62 -1.35
C ASP A 343 -19.28 7.26 -2.59
N LEU A 344 -20.04 8.35 -2.40
CA LEU A 344 -20.60 9.12 -3.51
C LEU A 344 -19.48 9.69 -4.42
N THR A 345 -18.51 10.38 -3.84
CA THR A 345 -17.38 10.99 -4.56
C THR A 345 -16.57 9.94 -5.30
N ASN A 346 -16.19 8.86 -4.63
CA ASN A 346 -15.44 7.74 -5.21
C ASN A 346 -16.18 7.13 -6.42
N ARG A 347 -17.49 6.88 -6.33
CA ARG A 347 -18.26 6.34 -7.45
C ARG A 347 -18.27 7.26 -8.67
N GLN A 348 -18.39 8.56 -8.44
CA GLN A 348 -18.30 9.56 -9.52
C GLN A 348 -16.92 9.52 -10.19
N ASP A 349 -15.84 9.45 -9.40
CA ASP A 349 -14.47 9.35 -9.90
C ASP A 349 -14.22 8.05 -10.66
N TRP A 350 -14.70 6.91 -10.11
CA TRP A 350 -14.50 5.62 -10.75
C TRP A 350 -15.25 5.51 -12.09
N GLU A 351 -16.41 6.14 -12.19
CA GLU A 351 -17.14 6.25 -13.45
C GLU A 351 -16.36 7.08 -14.49
N LEU A 352 -15.74 8.20 -14.08
CA LEU A 352 -14.86 8.98 -14.96
C LEU A 352 -13.64 8.17 -15.41
N CYS A 353 -12.97 7.46 -14.52
CA CYS A 353 -11.81 6.62 -14.86
C CYS A 353 -12.20 5.53 -15.87
N ALA A 354 -13.32 4.83 -15.63
CA ALA A 354 -13.83 3.82 -16.54
C ALA A 354 -14.21 4.40 -17.93
N ASN A 355 -14.82 5.59 -17.93
CA ASN A 355 -15.20 6.26 -19.18
C ASN A 355 -13.97 6.78 -19.96
N ALA A 356 -12.97 7.35 -19.26
CA ALA A 356 -11.70 7.77 -19.83
C ALA A 356 -10.97 6.57 -20.48
N PHE A 357 -10.94 5.43 -19.79
CA PHE A 357 -10.32 4.22 -20.33
C PHE A 357 -10.99 3.76 -21.62
N LYS A 358 -12.32 3.78 -21.71
CA LYS A 358 -13.06 3.48 -22.96
C LYS A 358 -12.67 4.41 -24.12
N GLY A 359 -12.39 5.67 -23.82
CA GLY A 359 -11.88 6.62 -24.83
C GLY A 359 -10.46 6.31 -25.28
N ILE A 360 -9.56 6.01 -24.31
CA ILE A 360 -8.14 5.73 -24.57
C ILE A 360 -7.92 4.50 -25.46
N VAL A 361 -8.77 3.47 -25.34
CA VAL A 361 -8.64 2.26 -26.19
C VAL A 361 -8.99 2.53 -27.66
N SER A 362 -9.63 3.64 -27.98
CA SER A 362 -9.94 4.04 -29.38
C SER A 362 -8.66 4.19 -30.20
N ALA A 363 -8.68 3.66 -31.43
CA ALA A 363 -7.56 3.79 -32.34
C ALA A 363 -7.26 5.25 -32.74
N ALA A 364 -8.25 6.13 -32.68
CA ALA A 364 -8.13 7.55 -33.01
C ALA A 364 -7.64 8.41 -31.83
N TRP A 365 -7.57 7.84 -30.61
CA TRP A 365 -7.15 8.61 -29.44
C TRP A 365 -5.66 8.98 -29.51
N GLN A 366 -5.37 10.21 -29.12
CA GLN A 366 -4.00 10.73 -29.01
C GLN A 366 -3.82 11.45 -27.67
N PRO A 367 -2.59 11.46 -27.10
CA PRO A 367 -2.30 12.19 -25.88
C PRO A 367 -2.67 13.67 -25.96
N GLY A 368 -3.42 14.16 -24.97
CA GLY A 368 -3.78 15.56 -24.82
C GLY A 368 -2.79 16.35 -23.95
N PRO A 369 -2.73 17.68 -24.08
CA PRO A 369 -1.87 18.52 -23.24
C PRO A 369 -2.43 18.64 -21.82
N TYR A 370 -1.54 18.72 -20.82
CA TYR A 370 -1.88 19.08 -19.45
C TYR A 370 -2.04 20.59 -19.29
N SER A 371 -3.04 20.99 -18.52
CA SER A 371 -3.22 22.37 -18.07
C SER A 371 -2.27 22.70 -16.89
N GLU A 372 -2.20 23.96 -16.49
CA GLU A 372 -1.43 24.37 -15.29
C GLU A 372 -1.98 23.78 -13.98
N LEU A 373 -3.25 23.34 -13.96
CA LEU A 373 -3.90 22.70 -12.82
C LEU A 373 -3.55 21.21 -12.67
N GLU A 374 -2.93 20.62 -13.70
CA GLU A 374 -2.60 19.19 -13.77
C GLU A 374 -1.11 18.90 -13.59
N SER A 375 -0.40 19.79 -12.87
CA SER A 375 1.05 19.65 -12.63
C SER A 375 1.43 18.36 -11.91
N GLN A 376 0.54 17.85 -11.04
CA GLN A 376 0.74 16.61 -10.32
C GLN A 376 0.65 15.37 -11.21
N LEU A 377 -0.19 15.42 -12.27
CA LEU A 377 -0.26 14.34 -13.26
C LEU A 377 1.07 14.23 -14.00
N ALA A 378 1.60 15.35 -14.42
CA ALA A 378 2.91 15.40 -15.10
C ALA A 378 4.06 14.92 -14.17
N ALA A 379 3.97 15.18 -12.86
CA ALA A 379 4.91 14.67 -11.88
C ALA A 379 4.78 13.15 -11.70
N PHE A 380 3.56 12.65 -11.61
CA PHE A 380 3.27 11.21 -11.59
C PHE A 380 3.81 10.49 -12.83
N ASP A 381 3.56 11.03 -14.03
CA ASP A 381 4.03 10.43 -15.28
C ASP A 381 5.57 10.34 -15.32
N ARG A 382 6.28 11.38 -14.83
CA ARG A 382 7.75 11.33 -14.72
C ARG A 382 8.20 10.23 -13.75
N GLN A 383 7.58 10.13 -12.58
CA GLN A 383 7.87 9.10 -11.58
C GLN A 383 7.60 7.70 -12.14
N TYR A 384 6.46 7.53 -12.81
CA TYR A 384 6.07 6.27 -13.43
C TYR A 384 7.06 5.84 -14.52
N LEU A 385 7.40 6.71 -15.45
CA LEU A 385 8.36 6.41 -16.53
C LEU A 385 9.76 6.10 -15.99
N ALA A 386 10.20 6.80 -14.94
CA ALA A 386 11.47 6.52 -14.29
C ALA A 386 11.48 5.14 -13.62
N ALA A 387 10.38 4.76 -12.97
CA ALA A 387 10.24 3.45 -12.33
C ALA A 387 10.09 2.30 -13.33
N LEU A 388 9.47 2.56 -14.49
CA LEU A 388 9.28 1.58 -15.56
C LEU A 388 10.57 1.36 -16.38
N ALA A 389 11.49 2.34 -16.40
CA ALA A 389 12.73 2.24 -17.17
C ALA A 389 13.53 0.98 -16.80
N PRO A 390 14.21 0.32 -17.77
CA PRO A 390 15.10 -0.79 -17.46
C PRO A 390 16.16 -0.34 -16.46
N GLN A 391 16.16 -0.95 -15.28
CA GLN A 391 17.26 -0.73 -14.33
C GLN A 391 18.52 -1.41 -14.86
N ALA A 392 19.66 -0.74 -14.76
CA ALA A 392 20.95 -1.38 -15.03
C ALA A 392 21.05 -2.65 -14.15
N PRO A 393 21.52 -3.78 -14.70
CA PRO A 393 21.70 -4.97 -13.88
C PRO A 393 22.58 -4.59 -12.68
N ALA A 394 22.13 -4.94 -11.48
CA ALA A 394 22.93 -4.80 -10.28
C ALA A 394 24.28 -5.45 -10.57
N ALA A 395 25.38 -4.74 -10.32
CA ALA A 395 26.70 -5.28 -10.51
C ALA A 395 26.78 -6.62 -9.78
N GLN A 396 26.96 -7.71 -10.54
CA GLN A 396 27.04 -9.06 -9.97
C GLN A 396 28.16 -9.04 -8.93
N ALA A 397 27.82 -9.35 -7.69
CA ALA A 397 28.81 -9.62 -6.67
C ALA A 397 29.69 -10.77 -7.18
N PRO A 398 31.02 -10.68 -7.07
CA PRO A 398 31.91 -11.72 -7.58
C PRO A 398 31.68 -13.05 -6.82
N GLY A 399 31.20 -14.04 -7.53
CA GLY A 399 31.47 -15.44 -7.28
C GLY A 399 30.67 -16.18 -6.22
N VAL A 400 29.52 -16.71 -6.62
CA VAL A 400 29.12 -18.04 -6.13
C VAL A 400 29.00 -18.93 -7.39
N GLN A 401 29.96 -19.82 -7.58
CA GLN A 401 29.90 -20.85 -8.62
C GLN A 401 28.69 -21.74 -8.37
N ALA A 402 27.82 -21.88 -9.37
CA ALA A 402 26.75 -22.86 -9.34
C ALA A 402 27.32 -24.28 -9.18
N PRO A 403 26.70 -25.17 -8.38
CA PRO A 403 27.13 -26.55 -8.29
C PRO A 403 26.98 -27.25 -9.66
N ALA A 404 28.02 -27.98 -10.05
CA ALA A 404 28.08 -28.72 -11.32
C ALA A 404 26.88 -29.69 -11.45
N ALA A 405 26.26 -29.68 -12.62
CA ALA A 405 25.18 -30.60 -12.94
C ALA A 405 25.67 -32.07 -12.82
N PRO A 406 24.85 -32.99 -12.27
CA PRO A 406 25.23 -34.38 -12.17
C PRO A 406 25.34 -35.01 -13.58
N ALA A 407 26.42 -35.77 -13.78
CA ALA A 407 26.73 -36.47 -15.02
C ALA A 407 25.60 -37.41 -15.43
N ALA A 408 25.19 -37.37 -16.69
CA ALA A 408 24.19 -38.22 -17.27
C ALA A 408 24.62 -39.71 -17.17
N LEU A 409 23.81 -40.51 -16.50
CA LEU A 409 23.91 -41.96 -16.50
C LEU A 409 23.70 -42.47 -17.95
N ARG A 410 24.76 -42.92 -18.60
CA ARG A 410 24.65 -43.70 -19.83
C ARG A 410 24.04 -45.06 -19.50
N ARG A 411 22.91 -45.38 -20.10
CA ARG A 411 22.35 -46.73 -20.08
C ARG A 411 23.26 -47.66 -20.93
N ALA A 412 23.67 -48.77 -20.34
CA ALA A 412 24.11 -49.96 -21.03
C ALA A 412 22.95 -50.95 -21.11
#